data_6403b5694b142da77e8d5fc737e33d56
#
_entry.id   6403b5694b142da77e8d5fc737e33d56
#
_cell.length_a   1.000
_cell.length_b   1.000
_cell.length_c   1.000
_cell.angle_alpha   90.00
_cell.angle_beta   90.00
_cell.angle_gamma   90.00
#
_symmetry.space_group_name_H-M   'P 1'
#
loop_
_entity.id
_entity.type
_entity.pdbx_description
1 polymer ?
#
loop_
_entity_poly.entity_id
_entity_poly.type
_entity_poly.pdbx_seq_one_letter_code
_entity_poly.pdbx_strand_id
1 'polypeptide(L)'
;MSKLRQTPSQTVGPFFAYALTPEQYGYDFKSIADGNLIEGDVPGQRIRIEGRVLDGKGDVVPDAMIEIWQADGEGRYAHPADPRSSNVSFKGFGRMGTGTDPESRFIFDTIKPGSVDDTQAPHINVIIFMRGLLLHAYTRIYFSDEAEANAHDPVLASVPAERRGTLIAARNETPAGIVYRLDIRMQGADETVFFDV
;
A
#
# COMPACT_ATOMS: atom_id res chain seq x y z
N MET A 1 15.01 6.55 -38.32
CA MET A 1 15.11 6.88 -36.89
C MET A 1 15.39 5.58 -36.16
N SER A 2 16.46 5.48 -35.38
CA SER A 2 16.72 4.31 -34.53
C SER A 2 15.66 4.29 -33.42
N LYS A 3 15.00 3.13 -33.22
CA LYS A 3 14.11 2.95 -32.07
C LYS A 3 14.92 3.14 -30.79
N LEU A 4 14.49 4.06 -29.93
CA LEU A 4 15.05 4.17 -28.59
C LEU A 4 14.80 2.85 -27.84
N ARG A 5 15.82 2.39 -27.12
CA ARG A 5 15.67 1.20 -26.27
C ARG A 5 15.02 1.59 -24.96
N GLN A 6 14.27 0.66 -24.37
CA GLN A 6 13.76 0.82 -23.02
C GLN A 6 14.93 1.00 -22.05
N THR A 7 14.80 1.92 -21.09
CA THR A 7 15.75 2.05 -19.99
C THR A 7 15.81 0.75 -19.20
N PRO A 8 17.02 0.22 -18.92
CA PRO A 8 17.14 -0.93 -18.05
C PRO A 8 16.52 -0.69 -16.67
N SER A 9 16.05 -1.75 -16.03
CA SER A 9 15.60 -1.70 -14.65
C SER A 9 16.72 -1.21 -13.74
N GLN A 10 16.38 -0.33 -12.81
CA GLN A 10 17.33 0.31 -11.90
C GLN A 10 16.78 0.21 -10.47
N THR A 11 17.69 0.05 -9.51
CA THR A 11 17.32 0.11 -8.10
C THR A 11 17.00 1.55 -7.69
N VAL A 12 16.18 1.69 -6.66
CA VAL A 12 15.87 2.97 -6.02
C VAL A 12 17.13 3.56 -5.40
N GLY A 13 17.44 4.80 -5.75
CA GLY A 13 18.53 5.57 -5.16
C GLY A 13 18.05 6.68 -4.24
N PRO A 14 18.95 7.42 -3.56
CA PRO A 14 18.58 8.45 -2.59
C PRO A 14 17.67 9.55 -3.14
N PHE A 15 17.82 9.92 -4.41
CA PHE A 15 16.98 10.94 -5.05
C PHE A 15 15.52 10.51 -5.24
N PHE A 16 15.23 9.24 -5.16
CA PHE A 16 13.90 8.71 -5.40
C PHE A 16 12.90 9.23 -4.35
N ALA A 17 13.24 9.13 -3.07
CA ALA A 17 12.43 9.64 -1.98
C ALA A 17 12.26 11.17 -2.08
N TYR A 18 13.34 11.91 -2.29
CA TYR A 18 13.30 13.38 -2.38
C TYR A 18 12.47 13.88 -3.57
N ALA A 19 12.51 13.18 -4.70
CA ALA A 19 11.75 13.55 -5.88
C ALA A 19 10.26 13.18 -5.79
N LEU A 20 9.93 12.09 -5.11
CA LEU A 20 8.58 11.53 -5.11
C LEU A 20 7.78 11.81 -3.83
N THR A 21 8.46 12.11 -2.70
CA THR A 21 7.84 12.49 -1.43
C THR A 21 8.53 13.73 -0.84
N PRO A 22 8.64 14.84 -1.62
CA PRO A 22 9.45 16.00 -1.22
C PRO A 22 8.98 16.65 0.08
N GLU A 23 7.68 16.85 0.28
CA GLU A 23 7.13 17.45 1.49
C GLU A 23 7.49 16.64 2.72
N GLN A 24 7.47 15.31 2.64
CA GLN A 24 7.85 14.42 3.72
C GLN A 24 9.30 14.66 4.18
N TYR A 25 10.19 15.07 3.26
CA TYR A 25 11.58 15.38 3.53
C TYR A 25 11.85 16.89 3.73
N GLY A 26 10.82 17.70 3.89
CA GLY A 26 10.94 19.13 4.20
C GLY A 26 11.33 20.02 3.01
N TYR A 27 11.17 19.54 1.78
CA TYR A 27 11.37 20.37 0.59
C TYR A 27 10.14 21.24 0.30
N ASP A 28 10.38 22.47 -0.14
CA ASP A 28 9.33 23.46 -0.44
C ASP A 28 8.76 23.27 -1.85
N PHE A 29 8.22 22.07 -2.12
CA PHE A 29 7.40 21.78 -3.29
C PHE A 29 6.49 20.59 -3.01
N LYS A 30 5.31 20.63 -3.61
CA LYS A 30 4.24 19.67 -3.31
C LYS A 30 4.52 18.29 -3.86
N SER A 31 4.26 17.29 -3.03
CA SER A 31 4.15 15.90 -3.45
C SER A 31 2.89 15.71 -4.32
N ILE A 32 2.98 14.86 -5.33
CA ILE A 32 1.82 14.46 -6.14
C ILE A 32 0.85 13.61 -5.31
N ALA A 33 1.42 12.82 -4.38
CA ALA A 33 0.70 12.00 -3.42
C ALA A 33 1.51 11.93 -2.12
N ASP A 34 0.82 11.74 -1.02
CA ASP A 34 1.40 11.60 0.32
C ASP A 34 0.70 10.47 1.10
N GLY A 35 0.94 10.41 2.40
CA GLY A 35 0.31 9.43 3.30
C GLY A 35 -1.13 9.77 3.71
N ASN A 36 -1.64 10.96 3.39
CA ASN A 36 -3.02 11.33 3.69
C ASN A 36 -3.89 11.30 2.43
N LEU A 37 -4.71 10.26 2.31
CA LEU A 37 -5.62 10.11 1.18
C LEU A 37 -6.97 10.81 1.39
N ILE A 38 -7.21 11.36 2.60
CA ILE A 38 -8.48 11.99 2.97
C ILE A 38 -8.37 13.49 2.73
N GLU A 39 -8.81 13.94 1.57
CA GLU A 39 -8.97 15.35 1.24
C GLU A 39 -10.45 15.74 1.30
N GLY A 40 -10.81 16.64 2.22
CA GLY A 40 -12.18 17.11 2.37
C GLY A 40 -13.13 16.10 3.02
N ASP A 41 -14.39 16.12 2.59
CA ASP A 41 -15.43 15.20 3.10
C ASP A 41 -15.50 13.95 2.24
N VAL A 42 -14.75 12.94 2.63
CA VAL A 42 -14.73 11.63 1.97
C VAL A 42 -15.62 10.68 2.76
N PRO A 43 -16.69 10.13 2.16
CA PRO A 43 -17.54 9.13 2.79
C PRO A 43 -16.79 7.83 3.06
N GLY A 44 -17.06 7.20 4.21
CA GLY A 44 -16.51 5.90 4.58
C GLY A 44 -15.90 5.86 5.98
N GLN A 45 -15.55 4.68 6.41
CA GLN A 45 -14.91 4.47 7.70
C GLN A 45 -13.45 4.94 7.64
N ARG A 46 -13.11 5.98 8.39
CA ARG A 46 -11.72 6.46 8.48
C ARG A 46 -10.87 5.44 9.22
N ILE A 47 -9.73 5.12 8.64
CA ILE A 47 -8.75 4.18 9.18
C ILE A 47 -7.33 4.71 8.99
N ARG A 48 -6.42 4.17 9.77
CA ARG A 48 -4.98 4.30 9.56
C ARG A 48 -4.39 2.94 9.22
N ILE A 49 -3.55 2.90 8.20
CA ILE A 49 -2.70 1.75 7.88
C ILE A 49 -1.29 2.11 8.30
N GLU A 50 -0.64 1.26 9.09
CA GLU A 50 0.76 1.47 9.47
C GLU A 50 1.53 0.15 9.49
N GLY A 51 2.81 0.22 9.20
CA GLY A 51 3.71 -0.92 9.23
C GLY A 51 5.13 -0.53 8.90
N ARG A 52 6.02 -1.48 8.96
CA ARG A 52 7.44 -1.33 8.62
C ARG A 52 7.78 -2.23 7.44
N VAL A 53 8.84 -1.90 6.73
CA VAL A 53 9.49 -2.82 5.79
C VAL A 53 10.69 -3.42 6.50
N LEU A 54 10.76 -4.74 6.54
CA LEU A 54 11.81 -5.49 7.23
C LEU A 54 12.63 -6.31 6.22
N ASP A 55 13.93 -6.32 6.40
CA ASP A 55 14.84 -7.15 5.61
C ASP A 55 14.86 -8.62 6.07
N GLY A 56 15.70 -9.44 5.46
CA GLY A 56 15.84 -10.86 5.79
C GLY A 56 16.43 -11.17 7.19
N LYS A 57 16.96 -10.16 7.89
CA LYS A 57 17.41 -10.27 9.28
C LYS A 57 16.35 -9.79 10.28
N GLY A 58 15.28 -9.17 9.79
CA GLY A 58 14.25 -8.51 10.59
C GLY A 58 14.60 -7.08 10.96
N ASP A 59 15.66 -6.52 10.38
CA ASP A 59 16.01 -5.11 10.56
C ASP A 59 15.11 -4.23 9.70
N VAL A 60 14.78 -3.02 10.19
CA VAL A 60 13.96 -2.07 9.46
C VAL A 60 14.70 -1.52 8.24
N VAL A 61 13.99 -1.34 7.13
CA VAL A 61 14.49 -0.67 5.92
C VAL A 61 14.07 0.80 5.97
N PRO A 62 14.99 1.72 6.28
CA PRO A 62 14.64 3.12 6.53
C PRO A 62 14.46 3.97 5.26
N ASP A 63 14.65 3.40 4.09
CA ASP A 63 14.57 4.10 2.80
C ASP A 63 13.68 3.36 1.78
N ALA A 64 12.75 2.57 2.27
CA ALA A 64 11.69 2.05 1.42
C ALA A 64 10.67 3.15 1.10
N MET A 65 10.09 3.08 -0.08
CA MET A 65 8.94 3.88 -0.48
C MET A 65 7.78 2.95 -0.80
N ILE A 66 6.64 3.25 -0.21
CA ILE A 66 5.42 2.47 -0.36
C ILE A 66 4.41 3.31 -1.14
N GLU A 67 3.82 2.69 -2.14
CA GLU A 67 2.62 3.21 -2.81
C GLU A 67 1.45 2.31 -2.50
N ILE A 68 0.29 2.92 -2.29
CA ILE A 68 -0.97 2.19 -2.14
C ILE A 68 -1.97 2.64 -3.19
N TRP A 69 -2.80 1.69 -3.64
CA TRP A 69 -3.91 1.94 -4.53
C TRP A 69 -5.13 1.16 -4.05
N GLN A 70 -6.22 1.87 -3.80
CA GLN A 70 -7.44 1.29 -3.26
C GLN A 70 -8.72 1.86 -3.87
N ALA A 71 -9.80 1.13 -3.75
CA ALA A 71 -11.15 1.61 -4.00
C ALA A 71 -11.66 2.50 -2.85
N ASP A 72 -12.76 3.23 -3.09
CA ASP A 72 -13.51 3.93 -2.05
C ASP A 72 -14.31 2.96 -1.16
N GLY A 73 -15.07 3.48 -0.19
CA GLY A 73 -15.89 2.67 0.71
C GLY A 73 -17.03 1.89 0.04
N GLU A 74 -17.36 2.23 -1.23
CA GLU A 74 -18.35 1.52 -2.04
C GLU A 74 -17.71 0.60 -3.10
N GLY A 75 -16.40 0.38 -3.02
CA GLY A 75 -15.66 -0.50 -3.91
C GLY A 75 -15.38 0.07 -5.31
N ARG A 76 -15.40 1.40 -5.48
CA ARG A 76 -15.19 2.07 -6.77
C ARG A 76 -13.77 2.65 -6.84
N TYR A 77 -13.12 2.44 -7.96
CA TYR A 77 -11.82 3.07 -8.23
C TYR A 77 -11.99 4.44 -8.89
N ALA A 78 -11.20 5.42 -8.47
CA ALA A 78 -11.09 6.73 -9.13
C ALA A 78 -10.26 6.61 -10.42
N HIS A 79 -10.69 5.76 -11.35
CA HIS A 79 -9.96 5.48 -12.58
C HIS A 79 -10.92 5.42 -13.79
N PRO A 80 -10.53 5.96 -14.97
CA PRO A 80 -11.39 5.97 -16.16
C PRO A 80 -11.86 4.59 -16.63
N ALA A 81 -11.16 3.52 -16.28
CA ALA A 81 -11.57 2.15 -16.59
C ALA A 81 -12.67 1.61 -15.67
N ASP A 82 -12.93 2.25 -14.52
CA ASP A 82 -14.09 1.92 -13.69
C ASP A 82 -15.29 2.74 -14.17
N PRO A 83 -16.33 2.12 -14.74
CA PRO A 83 -17.50 2.85 -15.25
C PRO A 83 -18.30 3.58 -14.16
N ARG A 84 -18.04 3.26 -12.87
CA ARG A 84 -18.67 3.85 -11.69
C ARG A 84 -17.91 5.07 -11.16
N SER A 85 -16.76 5.42 -11.77
CA SER A 85 -15.81 6.42 -11.28
C SER A 85 -16.32 7.87 -11.27
N SER A 86 -17.38 8.19 -11.98
CA SER A 86 -17.87 9.56 -12.20
C SER A 86 -18.26 10.32 -10.91
N ASN A 87 -18.51 9.62 -9.82
CA ASN A 87 -18.92 10.20 -8.53
C ASN A 87 -17.88 9.94 -7.42
N VAL A 88 -16.67 9.54 -7.77
CA VAL A 88 -15.62 9.25 -6.79
C VAL A 88 -14.82 10.52 -6.52
N SER A 89 -14.99 11.10 -5.33
CA SER A 89 -14.16 12.22 -4.84
C SER A 89 -12.83 11.74 -4.25
N PHE A 90 -12.76 10.49 -3.81
CA PHE A 90 -11.62 9.86 -3.20
C PHE A 90 -10.65 9.31 -4.25
N LYS A 91 -9.41 9.82 -4.31
CA LYS A 91 -8.43 9.41 -5.32
C LYS A 91 -7.90 7.99 -5.14
N GLY A 92 -7.81 7.52 -3.92
CA GLY A 92 -7.39 6.16 -3.55
C GLY A 92 -5.91 5.85 -3.75
N PHE A 93 -5.09 6.83 -4.14
CA PHE A 93 -3.65 6.68 -4.33
C PHE A 93 -2.89 7.43 -3.25
N GLY A 94 -1.98 6.72 -2.57
CA GLY A 94 -1.09 7.28 -1.57
C GLY A 94 0.36 6.86 -1.80
N ARG A 95 1.30 7.67 -1.31
CA ARG A 95 2.73 7.41 -1.39
C ARG A 95 3.44 7.91 -0.14
N MET A 96 4.28 7.08 0.47
CA MET A 96 5.05 7.45 1.64
C MET A 96 6.38 6.69 1.70
N GLY A 97 7.45 7.40 2.08
CA GLY A 97 8.73 6.79 2.44
C GLY A 97 8.79 6.42 3.91
N THR A 98 9.59 5.43 4.27
CA THR A 98 9.80 5.02 5.67
C THR A 98 10.86 5.86 6.40
N GLY A 99 11.58 6.74 5.69
CA GLY A 99 12.79 7.41 6.19
C GLY A 99 12.59 8.56 7.16
N THR A 100 11.38 9.05 7.37
CA THR A 100 11.11 10.22 8.22
C THR A 100 10.35 9.90 9.51
N ASP A 101 9.78 8.72 9.61
CA ASP A 101 9.18 8.26 10.87
C ASP A 101 10.28 7.72 11.81
N PRO A 102 10.28 8.08 13.10
CA PRO A 102 11.31 7.63 14.06
C PRO A 102 11.40 6.10 14.21
N GLU A 103 10.32 5.38 13.92
CA GLU A 103 10.26 3.92 13.94
C GLU A 103 10.36 3.30 12.54
N SER A 104 10.69 4.12 11.53
CA SER A 104 10.78 3.73 10.11
C SER A 104 9.49 3.09 9.59
N ARG A 105 8.34 3.62 10.01
CA ARG A 105 7.02 3.17 9.54
C ARG A 105 6.60 3.92 8.28
N PHE A 106 5.84 3.24 7.44
CA PHE A 106 4.90 3.89 6.55
C PHE A 106 3.57 4.07 7.29
N ILE A 107 2.89 5.18 7.04
CA ILE A 107 1.61 5.53 7.68
C ILE A 107 0.70 6.14 6.62
N PHE A 108 -0.49 5.55 6.45
CA PHE A 108 -1.51 6.08 5.55
C PHE A 108 -2.80 6.35 6.32
N ASP A 109 -3.27 7.58 6.26
CA ASP A 109 -4.61 7.96 6.72
C ASP A 109 -5.56 7.89 5.53
N THR A 110 -6.54 6.98 5.62
CA THR A 110 -7.43 6.65 4.51
C THR A 110 -8.81 6.22 4.99
N ILE A 111 -9.65 5.75 4.08
CA ILE A 111 -10.91 5.08 4.40
C ILE A 111 -10.78 3.57 4.17
N LYS A 112 -11.56 2.77 4.91
CA LYS A 112 -11.65 1.33 4.65
C LYS A 112 -12.29 1.12 3.28
N PRO A 113 -11.63 0.42 2.33
CA PRO A 113 -12.23 0.15 1.02
C PRO A 113 -13.42 -0.80 1.14
N GLY A 114 -14.37 -0.67 0.24
CA GLY A 114 -15.37 -1.69 -0.01
C GLY A 114 -14.85 -2.77 -0.96
N SER A 115 -15.63 -3.86 -1.11
CA SER A 115 -15.37 -4.88 -2.12
C SER A 115 -15.53 -4.31 -3.52
N VAL A 116 -14.57 -4.57 -4.41
CA VAL A 116 -14.57 -4.04 -5.78
C VAL A 116 -15.58 -4.76 -6.69
N ASP A 117 -15.87 -6.00 -6.34
CA ASP A 117 -16.85 -6.87 -6.99
C ASP A 117 -17.41 -7.90 -6.01
N ASP A 118 -18.26 -8.81 -6.49
CA ASP A 118 -18.92 -9.82 -5.66
C ASP A 118 -17.99 -10.95 -5.18
N THR A 119 -16.73 -10.94 -5.62
CA THR A 119 -15.77 -12.04 -5.37
C THR A 119 -14.56 -11.64 -4.55
N GLN A 120 -14.12 -10.41 -4.66
CA GLN A 120 -12.92 -9.94 -3.97
C GLN A 120 -13.25 -9.29 -2.62
N ALA A 121 -12.55 -9.68 -1.61
CA ALA A 121 -12.62 -9.03 -0.29
C ALA A 121 -12.11 -7.58 -0.37
N PRO A 122 -12.52 -6.70 0.55
CA PRO A 122 -11.90 -5.39 0.72
C PRO A 122 -10.40 -5.52 0.86
N HIS A 123 -9.65 -4.81 -0.01
CA HIS A 123 -8.18 -4.87 -0.02
C HIS A 123 -7.55 -3.56 -0.47
N ILE A 124 -6.29 -3.40 -0.15
CA ILE A 124 -5.43 -2.32 -0.64
C ILE A 124 -4.30 -2.96 -1.45
N ASN A 125 -4.10 -2.52 -2.70
CA ASN A 125 -2.94 -2.90 -3.49
C ASN A 125 -1.73 -2.09 -3.04
N VAL A 126 -0.58 -2.74 -2.92
CA VAL A 126 0.65 -2.14 -2.39
C VAL A 126 1.80 -2.38 -3.35
N ILE A 127 2.58 -1.35 -3.60
CA ILE A 127 3.81 -1.41 -4.38
C ILE A 127 4.96 -0.99 -3.48
N ILE A 128 6.01 -1.79 -3.43
CA ILE A 128 7.19 -1.53 -2.61
C ILE A 128 8.38 -1.23 -3.51
N PHE A 129 9.04 -0.11 -3.21
CA PHE A 129 10.31 0.29 -3.82
C PHE A 129 11.36 0.40 -2.71
N MET A 130 12.51 -0.23 -2.91
CA MET A 130 13.62 -0.10 -1.96
C MET A 130 14.95 -0.40 -2.65
N ARG A 131 16.06 0.02 -2.03
CA ARG A 131 17.39 -0.38 -2.50
C ARG A 131 17.51 -1.90 -2.53
N GLY A 132 18.24 -2.41 -3.52
CA GLY A 132 18.45 -3.84 -3.70
C GLY A 132 17.40 -4.53 -4.57
N LEU A 133 16.27 -3.88 -4.85
CA LEU A 133 15.30 -4.34 -5.84
C LEU A 133 15.56 -3.66 -7.18
N LEU A 134 15.64 -4.44 -8.26
CA LEU A 134 15.71 -3.92 -9.64
C LEU A 134 14.31 -3.70 -10.21
N LEU A 135 13.33 -4.38 -9.70
CA LEU A 135 11.90 -4.23 -9.95
C LEU A 135 11.21 -3.98 -8.63
N HIS A 136 10.13 -3.22 -8.66
CA HIS A 136 9.25 -3.07 -7.51
C HIS A 136 8.54 -4.40 -7.21
N ALA A 137 8.11 -4.56 -5.96
CA ALA A 137 7.35 -5.74 -5.53
C ALA A 137 5.88 -5.36 -5.32
N TYR A 138 4.97 -6.23 -5.78
CA TYR A 138 3.52 -6.07 -5.59
C TYR A 138 3.02 -6.98 -4.49
N THR A 139 2.17 -6.43 -3.61
CA THR A 139 1.43 -7.21 -2.62
C THR A 139 0.05 -6.61 -2.38
N ARG A 140 -0.73 -7.22 -1.47
CA ARG A 140 -2.02 -6.71 -1.02
C ARG A 140 -2.08 -6.68 0.50
N ILE A 141 -2.88 -5.75 1.02
CA ILE A 141 -3.29 -5.72 2.42
C ILE A 141 -4.76 -6.09 2.47
N TYR A 142 -5.09 -7.14 3.22
CA TYR A 142 -6.44 -7.53 3.60
C TYR A 142 -6.69 -7.16 5.06
N PHE A 143 -7.93 -7.23 5.50
CA PHE A 143 -8.36 -6.78 6.82
C PHE A 143 -8.77 -7.96 7.71
N SER A 144 -8.27 -7.99 8.95
CA SER A 144 -8.52 -9.12 9.87
C SER A 144 -9.98 -9.24 10.32
N ASP A 145 -10.75 -8.16 10.23
CA ASP A 145 -12.18 -8.12 10.54
C ASP A 145 -13.09 -8.46 9.34
N GLU A 146 -12.51 -8.82 8.19
CA GLU A 146 -13.20 -9.28 6.98
C GLU A 146 -13.03 -10.79 6.76
N ALA A 147 -13.04 -11.58 7.83
CA ALA A 147 -12.71 -13.01 7.77
C ALA A 147 -13.60 -13.80 6.79
N GLU A 148 -14.88 -13.48 6.70
CA GLU A 148 -15.81 -14.14 5.77
C GLU A 148 -15.49 -13.78 4.32
N ALA A 149 -15.32 -12.50 4.01
CA ALA A 149 -14.96 -12.06 2.67
C ALA A 149 -13.57 -12.60 2.25
N ASN A 150 -12.61 -12.56 3.16
CA ASN A 150 -11.26 -13.10 2.94
C ASN A 150 -11.27 -14.60 2.60
N ALA A 151 -12.18 -15.38 3.20
CA ALA A 151 -12.30 -16.81 2.94
C ALA A 151 -12.79 -17.13 1.52
N HIS A 152 -13.47 -16.19 0.87
CA HIS A 152 -14.03 -16.34 -0.48
C HIS A 152 -13.22 -15.60 -1.56
N ASP A 153 -12.23 -14.80 -1.17
CA ASP A 153 -11.40 -14.02 -2.12
C ASP A 153 -10.52 -14.95 -2.97
N PRO A 154 -10.66 -14.92 -4.32
CA PRO A 154 -9.94 -15.84 -5.20
C PRO A 154 -8.42 -15.59 -5.23
N VAL A 155 -7.98 -14.35 -5.03
CA VAL A 155 -6.55 -14.01 -5.01
C VAL A 155 -5.94 -14.52 -3.71
N LEU A 156 -6.59 -14.28 -2.57
CA LEU A 156 -6.13 -14.81 -1.28
C LEU A 156 -6.22 -16.35 -1.24
N ALA A 157 -7.21 -16.93 -1.91
CA ALA A 157 -7.33 -18.39 -2.03
C ALA A 157 -6.19 -19.03 -2.85
N SER A 158 -5.60 -18.30 -3.82
CA SER A 158 -4.44 -18.76 -4.59
C SER A 158 -3.15 -18.83 -3.76
N VAL A 159 -3.11 -18.14 -2.61
CA VAL A 159 -1.97 -18.16 -1.68
C VAL A 159 -2.04 -19.39 -0.79
N PRO A 160 -0.93 -20.13 -0.57
CA PRO A 160 -0.85 -21.23 0.39
C PRO A 160 -1.40 -20.82 1.75
N ALA A 161 -2.24 -21.66 2.36
CA ALA A 161 -3.02 -21.30 3.55
C ALA A 161 -2.15 -20.81 4.71
N GLU A 162 -0.99 -21.40 4.91
CA GLU A 162 0.00 -21.06 5.94
C GLU A 162 0.66 -19.69 5.72
N ARG A 163 0.58 -19.14 4.49
CA ARG A 163 1.18 -17.85 4.15
C ARG A 163 0.17 -16.70 4.06
N ARG A 164 -1.13 -16.99 4.03
CA ARG A 164 -2.17 -15.95 3.91
C ARG A 164 -2.11 -14.92 5.02
N GLY A 165 -1.70 -15.32 6.23
CA GLY A 165 -1.53 -14.42 7.37
C GLY A 165 -0.56 -13.26 7.13
N THR A 166 0.39 -13.41 6.20
CA THR A 166 1.37 -12.36 5.83
C THR A 166 0.73 -11.20 5.06
N LEU A 167 -0.51 -11.34 4.62
CA LEU A 167 -1.26 -10.34 3.87
C LEU A 167 -2.38 -9.69 4.71
N ILE A 168 -2.63 -10.15 5.94
CA ILE A 168 -3.78 -9.73 6.73
C ILE A 168 -3.33 -8.74 7.81
N ALA A 169 -3.74 -7.48 7.66
CA ALA A 169 -3.47 -6.43 8.64
C ALA A 169 -4.35 -6.60 9.88
N ALA A 170 -3.71 -6.58 11.05
CA ALA A 170 -4.37 -6.70 12.33
C ALA A 170 -5.11 -5.40 12.69
N ARG A 171 -6.42 -5.49 12.94
CA ARG A 171 -7.25 -4.38 13.39
C ARG A 171 -7.01 -4.07 14.86
N ASN A 172 -6.75 -2.81 15.16
CA ASN A 172 -6.60 -2.31 16.52
C ASN A 172 -7.49 -1.08 16.71
N GLU A 173 -8.18 -0.98 17.83
CA GLU A 173 -8.89 0.22 18.23
C GLU A 173 -7.99 1.04 19.17
N THR A 174 -7.83 2.31 18.84
CA THR A 174 -7.04 3.26 19.63
C THR A 174 -7.90 4.48 19.98
N PRO A 175 -7.51 5.29 20.98
CA PRO A 175 -8.20 6.56 21.24
C PRO A 175 -8.25 7.53 20.04
N ALA A 176 -7.31 7.37 19.09
CA ALA A 176 -7.23 8.18 17.87
C ALA A 176 -8.05 7.59 16.69
N GLY A 177 -8.62 6.40 16.85
CA GLY A 177 -9.39 5.72 15.82
C GLY A 177 -8.92 4.30 15.53
N ILE A 178 -9.37 3.78 14.39
CA ILE A 178 -9.06 2.41 13.96
C ILE A 178 -7.74 2.39 13.21
N VAL A 179 -6.84 1.51 13.63
CA VAL A 179 -5.52 1.31 13.04
C VAL A 179 -5.37 -0.14 12.60
N TYR A 180 -4.95 -0.34 11.36
CA TYR A 180 -4.56 -1.67 10.85
C TYR A 180 -3.05 -1.73 10.72
N ARG A 181 -2.45 -2.79 11.29
CA ARG A 181 -1.00 -2.98 11.33
C ARG A 181 -0.57 -4.18 10.52
N LEU A 182 0.41 -3.98 9.64
CA LEU A 182 1.06 -5.03 8.88
C LEU A 182 2.51 -4.66 8.58
N ASP A 183 3.46 -5.43 9.10
CA ASP A 183 4.86 -5.32 8.68
C ASP A 183 5.08 -6.12 7.38
N ILE A 184 5.76 -5.52 6.42
CA ILE A 184 6.15 -6.15 5.14
C ILE A 184 7.54 -6.74 5.31
N ARG A 185 7.65 -8.06 5.24
CA ARG A 185 8.91 -8.80 5.33
C ARG A 185 9.39 -9.16 3.94
N MET A 186 10.54 -8.65 3.57
CA MET A 186 11.09 -8.81 2.22
C MET A 186 11.73 -10.18 1.98
N GLN A 187 12.12 -10.88 3.04
CA GLN A 187 12.77 -12.20 2.98
C GLN A 187 12.57 -12.97 4.29
N GLY A 188 12.78 -14.29 4.24
CA GLY A 188 12.80 -15.15 5.42
C GLY A 188 11.60 -16.08 5.53
N ALA A 189 11.47 -16.76 6.66
CA ALA A 189 10.42 -17.76 6.88
C ALA A 189 9.01 -17.16 6.83
N ASP A 190 8.86 -15.90 7.31
CA ASP A 190 7.60 -15.16 7.31
C ASP A 190 7.57 -14.08 6.21
N GLU A 191 8.27 -14.31 5.10
CA GLU A 191 8.28 -13.40 3.95
C GLU A 191 6.85 -13.08 3.52
N THR A 192 6.56 -11.80 3.32
CA THR A 192 5.28 -11.36 2.75
C THR A 192 5.08 -11.99 1.37
N VAL A 193 3.88 -12.43 1.07
CA VAL A 193 3.57 -12.92 -0.27
C VAL A 193 3.58 -11.76 -1.26
N PHE A 194 4.37 -11.88 -2.31
CA PHE A 194 4.39 -10.94 -3.43
C PHE A 194 3.78 -11.61 -4.67
N PHE A 195 3.13 -10.79 -5.50
CA PHE A 195 2.45 -11.23 -6.71
C PHE A 195 3.26 -10.83 -7.95
N ASP A 196 3.28 -11.71 -8.93
CA ASP A 196 3.78 -11.42 -10.28
C ASP A 196 2.61 -10.94 -11.16
N VAL A 197 2.62 -9.66 -11.56
CA VAL A 197 1.54 -8.97 -12.25
C VAL A 197 2.02 -8.28 -13.51
#